data_38047eb1bc6805f9f892cfd61e669978
#
_entry.id   38047eb1bc6805f9f892cfd61e669978
#
_cell.length_a   1.000
_cell.length_b   1.000
_cell.length_c   1.000
_cell.angle_alpha   90.00
_cell.angle_beta   90.00
_cell.angle_gamma   90.00
#
_symmetry.space_group_name_H-M   'P 1'
#
loop_
_entity.id
_entity.type
_entity.pdbx_description
1 polymer ?
#
loop_
_entity_poly.entity_id
_entity_poly.type
_entity_poly.pdbx_seq_one_letter_code
_entity_poly.pdbx_strand_id
1 'polypeptide(L)'
;MDTKAYRHVLGSFATGVCVMTVPDADHVHGHVLGMTANSFTSVSLDPPLILWCIDLKAHRYSVYAEASSFGVNILARDHEVLSRRFARENAHIVPEEMLISEVHPLKLRDVAGFLACDVHQTHLIGDHRVIVGRVTAFDSDDSAGGLTFFKGKYGQI
;
A
#
# COMPACT_ATOMS: atom_id res chain seq x y z
N MET A 1 -16.34 -15.03 18.77
CA MET A 1 -15.85 -13.66 18.96
C MET A 1 -16.71 -12.68 18.17
N ASP A 2 -17.11 -11.56 18.77
CA ASP A 2 -17.81 -10.48 18.05
C ASP A 2 -16.81 -9.72 17.14
N THR A 3 -16.87 -10.00 15.84
CA THR A 3 -15.98 -9.41 14.84
C THR A 3 -16.14 -7.88 14.72
N LYS A 4 -17.33 -7.35 14.99
CA LYS A 4 -17.58 -5.90 14.93
C LYS A 4 -16.92 -5.19 16.11
N ALA A 5 -17.08 -5.72 17.31
CA ALA A 5 -16.40 -5.20 18.50
C ALA A 5 -14.88 -5.30 18.36
N TYR A 6 -14.36 -6.42 17.85
CA TYR A 6 -12.93 -6.59 17.59
C TYR A 6 -12.38 -5.55 16.61
N ARG A 7 -13.03 -5.34 15.45
CA ARG A 7 -12.65 -4.30 14.49
C ARG A 7 -12.69 -2.90 15.09
N HIS A 8 -13.63 -2.62 16.00
CA HIS A 8 -13.71 -1.33 16.67
C HIS A 8 -12.48 -1.07 17.55
N VAL A 9 -12.01 -2.09 18.25
CA VAL A 9 -10.77 -2.00 19.06
C VAL A 9 -9.56 -1.77 18.15
N LEU A 10 -9.41 -2.57 17.08
CA LEU A 10 -8.31 -2.40 16.11
C LEU A 10 -8.31 -1.01 15.49
N GLY A 11 -9.49 -0.47 15.17
CA GLY A 11 -9.64 0.89 14.63
C GLY A 11 -9.21 2.01 15.59
N SER A 12 -9.00 1.71 16.88
CA SER A 12 -8.47 2.66 17.85
C SER A 12 -6.95 2.86 17.76
N PHE A 13 -6.27 2.05 16.92
CA PHE A 13 -4.89 2.27 16.54
C PHE A 13 -4.86 3.16 15.28
N ALA A 14 -4.46 4.42 15.44
CA ALA A 14 -4.33 5.36 14.33
C ALA A 14 -3.17 4.93 13.41
N THR A 15 -3.42 4.88 12.11
CA THR A 15 -2.42 4.51 11.11
C THR A 15 -2.24 5.60 10.08
N GLY A 16 -1.09 5.61 9.40
CA GLY A 16 -0.99 6.21 8.08
C GLY A 16 -1.81 5.42 7.05
N VAL A 17 -1.88 5.93 5.84
CA VAL A 17 -2.56 5.29 4.71
C VAL A 17 -1.58 5.22 3.54
N CYS A 18 -1.51 4.05 2.90
CA CYS A 18 -0.66 3.82 1.73
C CYS A 18 -1.48 3.32 0.54
N VAL A 19 -0.95 3.51 -0.66
CA VAL A 19 -1.34 2.74 -1.84
C VAL A 19 -0.18 1.81 -2.19
N MET A 20 -0.46 0.51 -2.14
CA MET A 20 0.47 -0.53 -2.58
C MET A 20 0.35 -0.66 -4.09
N THR A 21 1.45 -0.53 -4.82
CA THR A 21 1.48 -0.63 -6.28
C THR A 21 2.28 -1.85 -6.71
N VAL A 22 1.79 -2.57 -7.72
CA VAL A 22 2.46 -3.73 -8.32
C VAL A 22 2.36 -3.65 -9.85
N PRO A 23 3.34 -4.20 -10.60
CA PRO A 23 3.17 -4.38 -12.04
C PRO A 23 2.08 -5.43 -12.30
N ASP A 24 1.20 -5.17 -13.26
CA ASP A 24 0.20 -6.14 -13.71
C ASP A 24 0.81 -7.06 -14.76
N ALA A 25 1.31 -8.21 -14.32
CA ALA A 25 1.94 -9.19 -15.20
C ALA A 25 0.95 -9.84 -16.21
N ASP A 26 -0.35 -9.77 -15.93
CA ASP A 26 -1.40 -10.37 -16.78
C ASP A 26 -1.75 -9.49 -17.99
N HIS A 27 -1.30 -8.24 -18.02
CA HIS A 27 -1.59 -7.31 -19.10
C HIS A 27 -0.39 -7.02 -20.01
N VAL A 28 -0.56 -7.28 -21.31
CA VAL A 28 0.42 -7.08 -22.39
C VAL A 28 0.94 -5.62 -22.48
N HIS A 29 0.29 -4.68 -21.83
CA HIS A 29 0.61 -3.24 -21.88
C HIS A 29 1.24 -2.68 -20.59
N GLY A 30 1.67 -3.54 -19.66
CA GLY A 30 2.46 -3.10 -18.51
C GLY A 30 1.72 -2.17 -17.54
N HIS A 31 0.43 -2.44 -17.29
CA HIS A 31 -0.32 -1.63 -16.33
C HIS A 31 0.27 -1.78 -14.91
N VAL A 32 0.09 -0.75 -14.11
CA VAL A 32 0.36 -0.75 -12.68
C VAL A 32 -0.98 -0.87 -11.95
N LEU A 33 -1.06 -1.78 -11.00
CA LEU A 33 -2.22 -1.89 -10.11
C LEU A 33 -1.91 -1.19 -8.78
N GLY A 34 -2.94 -0.56 -8.19
CA GLY A 34 -2.89 0.08 -6.88
C GLY A 34 -3.96 -0.46 -5.94
N MET A 35 -3.64 -0.62 -4.67
CA MET A 35 -4.56 -1.00 -3.60
C MET A 35 -4.29 -0.18 -2.36
N THR A 36 -5.31 0.42 -1.78
CA THR A 36 -5.19 1.12 -0.50
C THR A 36 -5.01 0.13 0.64
N ALA A 37 -4.02 0.40 1.47
CA ALA A 37 -3.72 -0.38 2.66
C ALA A 37 -3.30 0.54 3.81
N ASN A 38 -3.58 0.10 5.04
CA ASN A 38 -3.08 0.70 6.28
C ASN A 38 -2.38 -0.35 7.18
N SER A 39 -2.12 -1.53 6.64
CA SER A 39 -1.43 -2.64 7.33
C SER A 39 0.10 -2.56 7.23
N PHE A 40 0.62 -1.46 6.69
CA PHE A 40 2.06 -1.22 6.53
C PHE A 40 2.75 -0.97 7.86
N THR A 41 3.93 -1.57 8.06
CA THR A 41 4.85 -1.24 9.16
C THR A 41 6.32 -1.51 8.81
N SER A 42 7.23 -0.75 9.42
CA SER A 42 8.67 -1.03 9.38
C SER A 42 9.00 -2.28 10.20
N VAL A 43 10.02 -3.02 9.79
CA VAL A 43 10.48 -4.26 10.44
C VAL A 43 11.94 -4.15 10.88
N SER A 44 12.84 -3.74 9.97
CA SER A 44 14.29 -3.74 10.21
C SER A 44 14.97 -2.63 9.41
N LEU A 45 16.07 -2.11 9.97
CA LEU A 45 16.93 -1.15 9.26
C LEU A 45 18.13 -1.84 8.59
N ASP A 46 18.57 -2.97 9.12
CA ASP A 46 19.67 -3.76 8.55
C ASP A 46 19.35 -5.26 8.68
N PRO A 47 18.99 -5.94 7.58
CA PRO A 47 18.64 -5.37 6.28
C PRO A 47 17.38 -4.49 6.35
N PRO A 48 17.18 -3.54 5.40
CA PRO A 48 16.01 -2.66 5.40
C PRO A 48 14.77 -3.45 4.98
N LEU A 49 13.90 -3.75 5.94
CA LEU A 49 12.69 -4.56 5.75
C LEU A 49 11.44 -3.82 6.24
N ILE A 50 10.37 -4.01 5.50
CA ILE A 50 9.01 -3.60 5.84
C ILE A 50 8.06 -4.78 5.68
N LEU A 51 6.86 -4.68 6.21
CA LEU A 51 5.79 -5.62 5.91
C LEU A 51 4.45 -4.90 5.68
N TRP A 52 3.57 -5.59 5.00
CA TRP A 52 2.15 -5.27 4.89
C TRP A 52 1.32 -6.54 4.75
N CYS A 53 0.00 -6.43 4.93
CA CYS A 53 -0.91 -7.58 4.88
C CYS A 53 -1.99 -7.36 3.82
N ILE A 54 -2.33 -8.44 3.09
CA ILE A 54 -3.42 -8.46 2.12
C ILE A 54 -4.41 -9.58 2.49
N ASP A 55 -5.72 -9.26 2.49
CA ASP A 55 -6.81 -10.22 2.68
C ASP A 55 -6.81 -11.24 1.52
N LEU A 56 -6.95 -12.54 1.82
CA LEU A 56 -7.02 -13.61 0.82
C LEU A 56 -8.23 -13.47 -0.12
N LYS A 57 -9.26 -12.72 0.28
CA LYS A 57 -10.44 -12.41 -0.51
C LYS A 57 -10.35 -11.07 -1.24
N ALA A 58 -9.22 -10.35 -1.14
CA ALA A 58 -9.04 -9.09 -1.83
C ALA A 58 -9.18 -9.26 -3.34
N HIS A 59 -9.81 -8.28 -4.00
CA HIS A 59 -9.88 -8.26 -5.44
C HIS A 59 -8.46 -8.24 -6.05
N ARG A 60 -8.22 -9.08 -7.06
CA ARG A 60 -6.89 -9.24 -7.69
C ARG A 60 -5.79 -9.71 -6.71
N TYR A 61 -6.16 -10.40 -5.63
CA TYR A 61 -5.23 -10.94 -4.63
C TYR A 61 -4.03 -11.67 -5.27
N SER A 62 -4.26 -12.52 -6.27
CA SER A 62 -3.20 -13.29 -6.93
C SER A 62 -2.09 -12.39 -7.49
N VAL A 63 -2.43 -11.29 -8.14
CA VAL A 63 -1.45 -10.37 -8.74
C VAL A 63 -0.56 -9.76 -7.67
N TYR A 64 -1.13 -9.33 -6.54
CA TYR A 64 -0.34 -8.78 -5.42
C TYR A 64 0.47 -9.85 -4.70
N ALA A 65 -0.09 -11.06 -4.56
CA ALA A 65 0.54 -12.17 -3.84
C ALA A 65 1.70 -12.81 -4.61
N GLU A 66 1.68 -12.73 -5.93
CA GLU A 66 2.66 -13.34 -6.85
C GLU A 66 3.67 -12.31 -7.38
N ALA A 67 3.45 -11.01 -7.13
CA ALA A 67 4.39 -9.97 -7.53
C ALA A 67 5.76 -10.21 -6.89
N SER A 68 6.83 -10.06 -7.68
CA SER A 68 8.21 -10.12 -7.19
C SER A 68 8.70 -8.82 -6.58
N SER A 69 8.02 -7.71 -6.91
CA SER A 69 8.32 -6.36 -6.40
C SER A 69 7.05 -5.55 -6.23
N PHE A 70 7.10 -4.53 -5.38
CA PHE A 70 5.99 -3.62 -5.14
C PHE A 70 6.47 -2.25 -4.70
N GLY A 71 5.60 -1.25 -4.87
CA GLY A 71 5.79 0.10 -4.34
C GLY A 71 4.90 0.34 -3.13
N VAL A 72 5.41 1.03 -2.11
CA VAL A 72 4.62 1.59 -1.01
C VAL A 72 4.55 3.10 -1.21
N ASN A 73 3.37 3.61 -1.52
CA ASN A 73 3.12 5.05 -1.70
C ASN A 73 2.40 5.57 -0.46
N ILE A 74 3.14 6.24 0.43
CA ILE A 74 2.60 6.83 1.66
C ILE A 74 1.85 8.11 1.30
N LEU A 75 0.55 8.14 1.57
CA LEU A 75 -0.33 9.18 1.08
C LEU A 75 -0.16 10.51 1.83
N ALA A 76 -0.11 11.61 1.07
CA ALA A 76 -0.13 12.96 1.59
C ALA A 76 -1.53 13.31 2.15
N ARG A 77 -1.59 14.36 2.98
CA ARG A 77 -2.81 14.77 3.73
C ARG A 77 -4.05 14.98 2.88
N ASP A 78 -3.90 15.42 1.64
CA ASP A 78 -4.98 15.74 0.70
C ASP A 78 -5.39 14.56 -0.22
N HIS A 79 -4.78 13.39 -0.03
CA HIS A 79 -5.01 12.20 -0.86
C HIS A 79 -6.19 11.32 -0.40
N GLU A 80 -7.16 11.84 0.36
CA GLU A 80 -8.33 11.03 0.76
C GLU A 80 -9.10 10.49 -0.45
N VAL A 81 -9.30 11.31 -1.50
CA VAL A 81 -10.00 10.89 -2.73
C VAL A 81 -9.23 9.76 -3.42
N LEU A 82 -7.91 9.86 -3.48
CA LEU A 82 -7.03 8.83 -4.04
C LEU A 82 -7.11 7.53 -3.24
N SER A 83 -7.05 7.62 -1.91
CA SER A 83 -7.21 6.47 -1.02
C SER A 83 -8.56 5.77 -1.23
N ARG A 84 -9.65 6.53 -1.28
CA ARG A 84 -10.99 5.98 -1.52
C ARG A 84 -11.13 5.32 -2.90
N ARG A 85 -10.44 5.85 -3.92
CA ARG A 85 -10.40 5.26 -5.26
C ARG A 85 -9.83 3.84 -5.21
N PHE A 86 -8.63 3.67 -4.66
CA PHE A 86 -7.93 2.38 -4.63
C PHE A 86 -8.39 1.43 -3.52
N ALA A 87 -9.32 1.86 -2.67
CA ALA A 87 -10.04 1.00 -1.73
C ALA A 87 -11.25 0.29 -2.37
N ARG A 88 -11.64 0.65 -3.63
CA ARG A 88 -12.79 0.06 -4.32
C ARG A 88 -12.36 -1.11 -5.20
N GLU A 89 -13.15 -2.18 -5.22
CA GLU A 89 -12.85 -3.41 -5.95
C GLU A 89 -12.65 -3.22 -7.48
N ASN A 90 -13.20 -2.17 -8.07
CA ASN A 90 -13.21 -1.96 -9.52
C ASN A 90 -12.24 -0.85 -10.01
N ALA A 91 -11.37 -0.33 -9.15
CA ALA A 91 -10.54 0.83 -9.48
C ALA A 91 -9.04 0.60 -9.26
N HIS A 92 -8.57 -0.63 -9.47
CA HIS A 92 -7.16 -1.00 -9.20
C HIS A 92 -6.16 -0.51 -10.25
N ILE A 93 -6.57 -0.27 -11.50
CA ILE A 93 -5.65 0.22 -12.53
C ILE A 93 -5.24 1.66 -12.19
N VAL A 94 -3.93 1.88 -12.10
CA VAL A 94 -3.34 3.20 -11.90
C VAL A 94 -3.25 3.88 -13.27
N PRO A 95 -3.90 5.03 -13.48
CA PRO A 95 -3.71 5.82 -14.69
C PRO A 95 -2.25 6.26 -14.84
N GLU A 96 -1.74 6.24 -16.06
CA GLU A 96 -0.33 6.57 -16.35
C GLU A 96 0.05 7.98 -15.89
N GLU A 97 -0.87 8.94 -16.02
CA GLU A 97 -0.68 10.31 -15.55
C GLU A 97 -0.51 10.46 -14.02
N MET A 98 -0.89 9.43 -13.25
CA MET A 98 -0.68 9.39 -11.79
C MET A 98 0.69 8.84 -11.41
N LEU A 99 1.46 8.31 -12.35
CA LEU A 99 2.78 7.74 -12.10
C LEU A 99 3.89 8.78 -12.37
N ILE A 100 5.02 8.62 -11.69
CA ILE A 100 6.28 9.31 -12.00
C ILE A 100 7.28 8.24 -12.46
N SER A 101 7.03 7.71 -13.67
CA SER A 101 7.79 6.56 -14.19
C SER A 101 9.26 6.86 -14.41
N GLU A 102 9.63 8.12 -14.64
CA GLU A 102 11.01 8.58 -14.74
C GLU A 102 11.80 8.50 -13.41
N VAL A 103 11.10 8.47 -12.27
CA VAL A 103 11.69 8.26 -10.94
C VAL A 103 11.63 6.78 -10.58
N HIS A 104 10.44 6.19 -10.64
CA HIS A 104 10.21 4.77 -10.45
C HIS A 104 8.86 4.36 -11.04
N PRO A 105 8.76 3.25 -11.80
CA PRO A 105 7.52 2.84 -12.48
C PRO A 105 6.33 2.58 -11.55
N LEU A 106 6.57 2.35 -10.26
CA LEU A 106 5.52 2.10 -9.27
C LEU A 106 5.23 3.31 -8.37
N LYS A 107 5.89 4.46 -8.60
CA LYS A 107 5.71 5.65 -7.77
C LYS A 107 4.54 6.49 -8.26
N LEU A 108 3.61 6.80 -7.34
CA LEU A 108 2.55 7.79 -7.57
C LEU A 108 3.08 9.22 -7.37
N ARG A 109 2.41 10.18 -8.03
CA ARG A 109 2.70 11.62 -7.87
C ARG A 109 2.28 12.11 -6.49
N ASP A 110 2.99 13.13 -6.02
CA ASP A 110 2.64 13.96 -4.86
C ASP A 110 2.42 13.19 -3.55
N VAL A 111 3.03 12.00 -3.42
CA VAL A 111 2.99 11.20 -2.18
C VAL A 111 3.96 11.75 -1.14
N ALA A 112 3.62 11.63 0.15
CA ALA A 112 4.48 12.04 1.25
C ALA A 112 5.76 11.21 1.36
N GLY A 113 5.71 9.95 0.92
CA GLY A 113 6.88 9.08 0.87
C GLY A 113 6.66 7.91 -0.07
N PHE A 114 7.76 7.36 -0.58
CA PHE A 114 7.76 6.20 -1.47
C PHE A 114 8.86 5.22 -1.07
N LEU A 115 8.52 3.92 -1.11
CA LEU A 115 9.48 2.83 -0.97
C LEU A 115 9.31 1.87 -2.15
N ALA A 116 10.39 1.59 -2.88
CA ALA A 116 10.45 0.47 -3.81
C ALA A 116 10.96 -0.76 -3.06
N CYS A 117 10.30 -1.89 -3.23
CA CYS A 117 10.60 -3.12 -2.50
C CYS A 117 10.63 -4.33 -3.43
N ASP A 118 11.62 -5.21 -3.21
CA ASP A 118 11.56 -6.59 -3.67
C ASP A 118 10.90 -7.45 -2.60
N VAL A 119 10.07 -8.41 -3.01
CA VAL A 119 9.46 -9.36 -2.07
C VAL A 119 10.55 -10.24 -1.48
N HIS A 120 10.70 -10.20 -0.15
CA HIS A 120 11.70 -10.95 0.59
C HIS A 120 11.14 -12.29 1.09
N GLN A 121 9.96 -12.24 1.73
CA GLN A 121 9.26 -13.42 2.26
C GLN A 121 7.75 -13.19 2.24
N THR A 122 6.99 -14.26 2.19
CA THR A 122 5.53 -14.21 2.38
C THR A 122 5.06 -15.31 3.33
N HIS A 123 4.04 -15.02 4.16
CA HIS A 123 3.47 -15.95 5.10
C HIS A 123 1.95 -15.90 5.05
N LEU A 124 1.29 -17.06 5.03
CA LEU A 124 -0.15 -17.16 5.23
C LEU A 124 -0.44 -17.19 6.72
N ILE A 125 -1.15 -16.18 7.21
CA ILE A 125 -1.48 -16.05 8.63
C ILE A 125 -2.96 -15.69 8.75
N GLY A 126 -3.77 -16.64 9.24
CA GLY A 126 -5.22 -16.47 9.34
C GLY A 126 -5.86 -16.29 7.96
N ASP A 127 -6.62 -15.21 7.79
CA ASP A 127 -7.30 -14.84 6.56
C ASP A 127 -6.51 -13.82 5.69
N HIS A 128 -5.23 -13.60 6.02
CA HIS A 128 -4.34 -12.69 5.32
C HIS A 128 -3.04 -13.37 4.88
N ARG A 129 -2.41 -12.78 3.86
CA ARG A 129 -1.00 -12.99 3.54
C ARG A 129 -0.20 -11.79 4.04
N VAL A 130 0.82 -12.06 4.85
CA VAL A 130 1.85 -11.10 5.23
C VAL A 130 2.92 -11.12 4.13
N ILE A 131 3.25 -9.96 3.58
CA ILE A 131 4.28 -9.77 2.57
C ILE A 131 5.39 -8.93 3.20
N VAL A 132 6.58 -9.51 3.29
CA VAL A 132 7.79 -8.82 3.76
C VAL A 132 8.56 -8.33 2.53
N GLY A 133 8.84 -7.04 2.46
CA GLY A 133 9.61 -6.43 1.40
C GLY A 133 10.98 -5.97 1.87
N ARG A 134 12.01 -6.19 1.05
CA ARG A 134 13.31 -5.55 1.18
C ARG A 134 13.29 -4.25 0.41
N VAL A 135 13.54 -3.15 1.09
CA VAL A 135 13.59 -1.82 0.47
C VAL A 135 14.84 -1.70 -0.41
N THR A 136 14.64 -1.33 -1.68
CA THR A 136 15.70 -1.15 -2.69
C THR A 136 15.92 0.30 -3.06
N ALA A 137 14.88 1.14 -2.94
CA ALA A 137 14.96 2.59 -3.12
C ALA A 137 13.87 3.28 -2.30
N PHE A 138 14.07 4.52 -1.97
CA PHE A 138 13.09 5.34 -1.25
C PHE A 138 13.23 6.82 -1.60
N ASP A 139 12.14 7.55 -1.36
CA ASP A 139 12.06 9.00 -1.56
C ASP A 139 11.00 9.58 -0.61
N SER A 140 11.15 10.85 -0.20
CA SER A 140 10.21 11.54 0.68
C SER A 140 10.05 13.01 0.30
N ASP A 141 8.86 13.54 0.56
CA ASP A 141 8.58 14.97 0.55
C ASP A 141 8.38 15.45 2.00
N ASP A 142 9.40 16.05 2.58
CA ASP A 142 9.41 16.54 3.96
C ASP A 142 8.42 17.70 4.18
N SER A 143 7.92 18.32 3.12
CA SER A 143 6.88 19.37 3.18
C SER A 143 5.45 18.82 3.20
N ALA A 144 5.26 17.58 2.78
CA ALA A 144 3.95 16.95 2.75
C ALA A 144 3.50 16.56 4.16
N GLY A 145 2.24 16.85 4.49
CA GLY A 145 1.60 16.23 5.65
C GLY A 145 1.11 14.82 5.33
N GLY A 146 0.68 14.08 6.34
CA GLY A 146 0.25 12.69 6.19
C GLY A 146 -1.27 12.51 6.24
N LEU A 147 -1.79 11.59 5.41
CA LEU A 147 -3.16 11.08 5.53
C LEU A 147 -3.21 10.00 6.61
N THR A 148 -4.15 10.13 7.55
CA THR A 148 -4.33 9.16 8.64
C THR A 148 -5.69 8.49 8.58
N PHE A 149 -5.79 7.33 9.23
CA PHE A 149 -7.06 6.60 9.39
C PHE A 149 -7.24 6.17 10.84
N PHE A 150 -8.36 6.57 11.45
CA PHE A 150 -8.68 6.31 12.84
C PHE A 150 -10.17 6.10 13.02
N LYS A 151 -10.56 4.99 13.66
CA LYS A 151 -11.98 4.64 13.96
C LYS A 151 -12.90 4.76 12.73
N GLY A 152 -12.42 4.31 11.56
CA GLY A 152 -13.19 4.33 10.32
C GLY A 152 -13.27 5.70 9.63
N LYS A 153 -12.48 6.68 10.06
CA LYS A 153 -12.46 8.04 9.49
C LYS A 153 -11.05 8.44 9.06
N TYR A 154 -10.99 9.18 7.97
CA TYR A 154 -9.76 9.85 7.57
C TYR A 154 -9.50 11.08 8.44
N GLY A 155 -8.21 11.36 8.66
CA GLY A 155 -7.68 12.54 9.31
C GLY A 155 -6.40 13.01 8.62
N GLN A 156 -5.83 14.10 9.11
CA GLN A 156 -4.63 14.73 8.54
C GLN A 156 -3.67 15.13 9.65
N ILE A 157 -2.37 15.05 9.35
CA ILE A 157 -1.29 15.57 10.22
C ILE A 157 -0.31 16.40 9.41
#